data_30f6d09e6eccbac356fd2832dd288220
#
_entry.id   30f6d09e6eccbac356fd2832dd288220
#
_cell.length_a   1.000
_cell.length_b   1.000
_cell.length_c   1.000
_cell.angle_alpha   90.00
_cell.angle_beta   90.00
_cell.angle_gamma   90.00
#
_symmetry.space_group_name_H-M   'P 1'
#
loop_
_entity.id
_entity.type
_entity.pdbx_description
1 polymer ?
#
loop_
_entity_poly.entity_id
_entity_poly.type
_entity_poly.pdbx_seq_one_letter_code
_entity_poly.pdbx_strand_id
1 'polypeptide(L)'
;MPISNTSFFRPLTPALVGLVSLAIVACGSSGDLEVASSDLTQTSVQESVLPTQLSSFAEPEPSWTVISEEIYLELATPDLGVGVQRFSVVLSDDFGLIKFPIINLTANHFPNGYDAAPNAEIETSALARFFLFPFGTRGIHSTDLKLDSSGLWSISAGIPRPDGSTAHVEVRFPVAEKAHSVTVGQPAPPSESRTISSTGDIATLTTGSHRDPDLYQHSIAEALERDRPLLIVFSSPAFCTNAVCGPQVEIASELQDLYGDAIDFVHVDLYENPREIQGDLSKARLTPILDEWGLSSQEWTYIVGADGIVTHRFENFAPKPELIDALDQIVETG
;
A
#
# COMPACT_ATOMS: atom_id res chain seq x y z
N MET A 1 7.76 27.97 54.87
CA MET A 1 6.79 27.02 55.43
C MET A 1 6.74 25.82 54.50
N PRO A 2 7.25 24.66 54.89
CA PRO A 2 7.20 23.47 54.06
C PRO A 2 5.94 22.64 54.40
N ILE A 3 5.27 22.13 53.40
CA ILE A 3 4.17 21.17 53.53
C ILE A 3 4.70 19.80 53.13
N SER A 4 4.70 18.90 54.11
CA SER A 4 5.08 17.49 54.01
C SER A 4 4.02 16.69 53.30
N ASN A 5 4.45 15.80 52.37
CA ASN A 5 3.58 14.83 51.74
C ASN A 5 4.04 13.41 52.14
N THR A 6 3.24 12.74 52.92
CA THR A 6 3.46 11.36 53.36
C THR A 6 2.87 10.37 52.37
N SER A 7 3.73 9.49 51.87
CA SER A 7 3.40 8.33 51.03
C SER A 7 2.79 7.21 51.89
N PHE A 8 1.66 6.65 51.45
CA PHE A 8 1.13 5.38 51.95
C PHE A 8 1.44 4.25 50.96
N PHE A 9 2.37 3.40 51.33
CA PHE A 9 2.55 2.08 50.72
C PHE A 9 1.57 1.08 51.34
N ARG A 10 0.80 0.36 50.54
CA ARG A 10 0.08 -0.85 50.93
C ARG A 10 0.74 -2.07 50.28
N PRO A 11 1.01 -3.15 51.00
CA PRO A 11 1.58 -4.37 50.46
C PRO A 11 0.49 -5.26 49.86
N LEU A 12 0.79 -5.84 48.68
CA LEU A 12 0.02 -6.89 48.01
C LEU A 12 0.40 -8.26 48.57
N THR A 13 -0.59 -9.02 49.02
CA THR A 13 -0.49 -10.41 49.44
C THR A 13 -0.49 -11.36 48.23
N PRO A 14 0.28 -12.46 48.24
CA PRO A 14 0.26 -13.42 47.15
C PRO A 14 -0.89 -14.43 47.29
N ALA A 15 -1.59 -14.69 46.19
CA ALA A 15 -2.61 -15.71 46.08
C ALA A 15 -1.99 -17.11 45.82
N LEU A 16 -2.45 -18.07 46.64
CA LEU A 16 -2.10 -19.49 46.57
C LEU A 16 -2.63 -20.10 45.25
N VAL A 17 -1.73 -20.80 44.53
CA VAL A 17 -2.08 -21.68 43.42
C VAL A 17 -2.34 -23.08 43.97
N GLY A 18 -3.59 -23.54 43.92
CA GLY A 18 -3.99 -24.88 44.29
C GLY A 18 -3.71 -25.89 43.15
N LEU A 19 -2.86 -26.88 43.46
CA LEU A 19 -2.66 -28.07 42.63
C LEU A 19 -3.83 -29.04 42.82
N VAL A 20 -4.56 -29.36 41.75
CA VAL A 20 -5.53 -30.47 41.73
C VAL A 20 -4.83 -31.66 41.08
N SER A 21 -4.53 -32.66 41.93
CA SER A 21 -4.04 -33.97 41.48
C SER A 21 -5.21 -34.87 41.12
N LEU A 22 -5.27 -35.31 39.86
CA LEU A 22 -6.23 -36.32 39.38
C LEU A 22 -5.58 -37.69 39.44
N ALA A 23 -6.08 -38.58 40.31
CA ALA A 23 -5.64 -39.96 40.38
C ALA A 23 -6.37 -40.80 39.31
N ILE A 24 -5.62 -41.46 38.46
CA ILE A 24 -6.14 -42.46 37.51
C ILE A 24 -6.04 -43.85 38.10
N VAL A 25 -7.19 -44.52 38.32
CA VAL A 25 -7.28 -45.91 38.71
C VAL A 25 -7.16 -46.77 37.45
N ALA A 26 -6.16 -47.61 37.41
CA ALA A 26 -5.97 -48.61 36.38
C ALA A 26 -6.67 -49.91 36.81
N CYS A 27 -7.67 -50.37 36.00
CA CYS A 27 -8.12 -51.74 36.01
C CYS A 27 -7.69 -52.41 34.71
N GLY A 28 -6.89 -53.46 34.80
CA GLY A 28 -6.46 -54.22 33.67
C GLY A 28 -7.50 -55.22 33.17
N SER A 29 -7.50 -55.45 31.87
CA SER A 29 -7.84 -56.76 31.27
C SER A 29 -7.08 -56.88 29.94
N SER A 30 -6.36 -57.98 29.86
CA SER A 30 -5.62 -58.48 28.71
C SER A 30 -6.57 -58.85 27.58
N GLY A 31 -6.39 -58.26 26.43
CA GLY A 31 -7.03 -58.65 25.16
C GLY A 31 -6.07 -58.26 24.04
N ASP A 32 -5.57 -59.29 23.34
CA ASP A 32 -4.77 -59.14 22.13
C ASP A 32 -5.50 -58.31 21.10
N LEU A 33 -4.92 -57.21 20.68
CA LEU A 33 -5.38 -56.45 19.53
C LEU A 33 -4.27 -56.35 18.50
N GLU A 34 -4.52 -56.98 17.36
CA GLU A 34 -3.76 -56.88 16.13
C GLU A 34 -3.50 -55.38 15.79
N VAL A 35 -2.24 -55.10 15.53
CA VAL A 35 -1.83 -53.80 15.01
C VAL A 35 -2.27 -53.71 13.56
N ALA A 36 -3.42 -53.11 13.35
CA ALA A 36 -3.80 -52.67 12.01
C ALA A 36 -2.94 -51.47 11.64
N SER A 37 -2.06 -51.67 10.68
CA SER A 37 -1.32 -50.61 9.99
C SER A 37 -2.29 -49.63 9.34
N SER A 38 -2.57 -48.51 9.99
CA SER A 38 -3.32 -47.42 9.35
C SER A 38 -2.40 -46.69 8.39
N ASP A 39 -2.63 -46.89 7.11
CA ASP A 39 -2.17 -46.04 6.02
C ASP A 39 -2.45 -44.58 6.36
N LEU A 40 -1.39 -43.84 6.67
CA LEU A 40 -1.47 -42.39 6.65
C LEU A 40 -1.62 -41.97 5.20
N THR A 41 -2.86 -41.83 4.77
CA THR A 41 -3.17 -41.11 3.53
C THR A 41 -2.60 -39.72 3.65
N GLN A 42 -1.52 -39.47 2.94
CA GLN A 42 -1.02 -38.11 2.69
C GLN A 42 -2.17 -37.36 2.01
N THR A 43 -2.82 -36.51 2.80
CA THR A 43 -3.68 -35.48 2.23
C THR A 43 -2.74 -34.55 1.48
N SER A 44 -2.66 -34.72 0.17
CA SER A 44 -2.02 -33.75 -0.71
C SER A 44 -2.70 -32.41 -0.45
N VAL A 45 -1.98 -31.45 0.12
CA VAL A 45 -2.36 -30.05 0.12
C VAL A 45 -2.49 -29.71 -1.35
N GLN A 46 -3.70 -29.56 -1.79
CA GLN A 46 -4.01 -29.11 -3.13
C GLN A 46 -3.52 -27.67 -3.19
N GLU A 47 -2.38 -27.48 -3.84
CA GLU A 47 -1.87 -26.18 -4.20
C GLU A 47 -3.00 -25.46 -4.92
N SER A 48 -3.59 -24.46 -4.29
CA SER A 48 -4.68 -23.68 -4.86
C SER A 48 -4.09 -22.97 -6.07
N VAL A 49 -4.42 -23.45 -7.26
CA VAL A 49 -4.08 -22.79 -8.51
C VAL A 49 -4.78 -21.43 -8.47
N LEU A 50 -4.01 -20.38 -8.25
CA LEU A 50 -4.47 -19.00 -8.39
C LEU A 50 -5.12 -18.83 -9.77
N PRO A 51 -6.32 -18.25 -9.85
CA PRO A 51 -6.97 -18.03 -11.14
C PRO A 51 -6.07 -17.18 -12.05
N THR A 52 -6.07 -17.53 -13.32
CA THR A 52 -5.24 -16.86 -14.36
C THR A 52 -5.41 -15.32 -14.39
N GLN A 53 -6.55 -14.80 -13.91
CA GLN A 53 -6.81 -13.36 -13.80
C GLN A 53 -6.10 -12.68 -12.62
N LEU A 54 -5.83 -13.42 -11.55
CA LEU A 54 -4.96 -12.92 -10.47
C LEU A 54 -3.49 -12.90 -10.88
N SER A 55 -3.10 -13.69 -11.88
CA SER A 55 -1.75 -13.62 -12.44
C SER A 55 -1.47 -12.30 -13.17
N SER A 56 -2.49 -11.50 -13.53
CA SER A 56 -2.28 -10.16 -14.08
C SER A 56 -1.83 -9.15 -13.02
N PHE A 57 -2.11 -9.42 -11.72
CA PHE A 57 -1.50 -8.75 -10.58
C PHE A 57 -0.48 -9.63 -9.83
N ALA A 58 -0.13 -10.81 -10.37
CA ALA A 58 1.07 -11.49 -9.92
C ALA A 58 2.21 -10.50 -10.19
N GLU A 59 2.74 -9.93 -9.13
CA GLU A 59 3.86 -9.00 -9.25
C GLU A 59 4.94 -9.71 -10.06
N PRO A 60 5.39 -9.10 -11.18
CA PRO A 60 6.56 -9.61 -11.86
C PRO A 60 7.69 -9.68 -10.82
N GLU A 61 8.60 -10.65 -10.95
CA GLU A 61 9.81 -10.69 -10.12
C GLU A 61 10.32 -9.27 -9.96
N PRO A 62 10.54 -8.80 -8.72
CA PRO A 62 10.79 -7.39 -8.46
C PRO A 62 11.96 -6.91 -9.33
N SER A 63 11.71 -5.87 -10.11
CA SER A 63 12.73 -5.25 -10.97
C SER A 63 13.81 -4.54 -10.16
N TRP A 64 13.76 -4.62 -8.83
CA TRP A 64 14.71 -3.99 -7.90
C TRP A 64 15.48 -5.02 -7.08
N THR A 65 16.68 -4.62 -6.63
CA THR A 65 17.53 -5.41 -5.75
C THR A 65 17.88 -4.59 -4.51
N VAL A 66 17.70 -5.16 -3.33
CA VAL A 66 18.08 -4.56 -2.05
C VAL A 66 19.46 -5.04 -1.63
N ILE A 67 20.31 -4.10 -1.21
CA ILE A 67 21.64 -4.35 -0.68
C ILE A 67 21.67 -3.84 0.75
N SER A 68 21.56 -4.74 1.70
CA SER A 68 21.70 -4.47 3.14
C SER A 68 21.88 -5.78 3.89
N GLU A 69 22.56 -5.74 5.03
CA GLU A 69 22.70 -6.90 5.94
C GLU A 69 21.70 -6.85 7.09
N GLU A 70 21.10 -5.69 7.35
CA GLU A 70 20.36 -5.42 8.58
C GLU A 70 19.01 -4.71 8.38
N ILE A 71 18.77 -4.17 7.18
CA ILE A 71 17.58 -3.42 6.85
C ILE A 71 16.81 -4.15 5.73
N TYR A 72 15.54 -4.40 5.97
CA TYR A 72 14.60 -4.85 4.95
C TYR A 72 13.96 -3.60 4.32
N LEU A 73 14.03 -3.52 3.00
CA LEU A 73 13.43 -2.44 2.22
C LEU A 73 12.46 -3.04 1.21
N GLU A 74 11.23 -2.53 1.18
CA GLU A 74 10.24 -2.80 0.14
C GLU A 74 10.01 -1.50 -0.64
N LEU A 75 10.21 -1.54 -1.95
CA LEU A 75 9.93 -0.40 -2.83
C LEU A 75 8.43 -0.35 -3.10
N ALA A 76 7.75 0.66 -2.56
CA ALA A 76 6.30 0.78 -2.66
C ALA A 76 5.83 1.50 -3.94
N THR A 77 6.74 2.11 -4.70
CA THR A 77 6.45 2.82 -5.97
C THR A 77 7.38 2.35 -7.07
N PRO A 78 7.22 1.12 -7.60
CA PRO A 78 8.11 0.56 -8.61
C PRO A 78 7.90 1.10 -10.03
N ASP A 79 6.76 1.69 -10.37
CA ASP A 79 6.48 2.24 -11.69
C ASP A 79 7.05 3.65 -11.86
N LEU A 80 8.37 3.72 -12.07
CA LEU A 80 9.14 4.96 -12.15
C LEU A 80 9.53 5.31 -13.58
N GLY A 81 9.31 6.58 -13.94
CA GLY A 81 9.73 7.18 -15.21
C GLY A 81 10.64 8.39 -14.98
N VAL A 82 11.17 8.94 -16.08
CA VAL A 82 11.94 10.19 -16.06
C VAL A 82 11.03 11.35 -15.61
N GLY A 83 11.56 12.23 -14.77
CA GLY A 83 10.86 13.40 -14.24
C GLY A 83 10.83 13.44 -12.71
N VAL A 84 9.96 14.28 -12.17
CA VAL A 84 9.65 14.28 -10.74
C VAL A 84 8.67 13.14 -10.45
N GLN A 85 9.09 12.24 -9.57
CA GLN A 85 8.33 11.05 -9.22
C GLN A 85 8.13 10.98 -7.71
N ARG A 86 6.92 10.65 -7.27
CA ARG A 86 6.73 10.21 -5.89
C ARG A 86 7.49 8.90 -5.70
N PHE A 87 8.32 8.87 -4.66
CA PHE A 87 9.11 7.70 -4.29
C PHE A 87 8.79 7.31 -2.85
N SER A 88 8.40 6.07 -2.63
CA SER A 88 8.10 5.60 -1.29
C SER A 88 8.65 4.21 -1.02
N VAL A 89 9.08 3.99 0.24
CA VAL A 89 9.66 2.75 0.72
C VAL A 89 9.12 2.37 2.09
N VAL A 90 8.95 1.06 2.31
CA VAL A 90 8.78 0.51 3.65
C VAL A 90 10.14 0.06 4.16
N LEU A 91 10.52 0.50 5.35
CA LEU A 91 11.78 0.13 5.99
C LEU A 91 11.50 -0.59 7.30
N SER A 92 12.15 -1.73 7.48
CA SER A 92 12.10 -2.51 8.72
C SER A 92 13.44 -3.16 9.03
N ASP A 93 13.61 -3.61 10.25
CA ASP A 93 14.72 -4.43 10.71
C ASP A 93 14.20 -5.59 11.58
N ASP A 94 15.07 -6.35 12.21
CA ASP A 94 14.70 -7.47 13.09
C ASP A 94 13.87 -7.03 14.30
N PHE A 95 13.85 -5.76 14.64
CA PHE A 95 13.06 -5.18 15.74
C PHE A 95 11.70 -4.66 15.25
N GLY A 96 11.48 -4.59 13.94
CA GLY A 96 10.23 -4.18 13.31
C GLY A 96 10.35 -2.94 12.43
N LEU A 97 9.24 -2.21 12.32
CA LEU A 97 9.14 -1.04 11.43
C LEU A 97 10.04 0.10 11.89
N ILE A 98 10.85 0.62 10.98
CA ILE A 98 11.67 1.82 11.17
C ILE A 98 10.78 3.06 11.00
N LYS A 99 10.67 3.87 12.08
CA LYS A 99 9.72 4.99 12.19
C LYS A 99 10.41 6.35 12.38
N PHE A 100 11.62 6.52 11.86
CA PHE A 100 12.27 7.83 11.90
C PHE A 100 11.39 8.85 11.18
N PRO A 101 11.06 9.99 11.79
CA PRO A 101 10.16 10.98 11.20
C PRO A 101 10.62 11.46 9.82
N ILE A 102 11.95 11.56 9.64
CA ILE A 102 12.57 11.98 8.39
C ILE A 102 13.86 11.17 8.20
N ILE A 103 14.05 10.65 6.99
CA ILE A 103 15.31 10.04 6.54
C ILE A 103 15.82 10.78 5.30
N ASN A 104 17.15 10.83 5.14
CA ASN A 104 17.75 11.34 3.92
C ASN A 104 17.96 10.20 2.93
N LEU A 105 17.44 10.38 1.73
CA LEU A 105 17.63 9.48 0.59
C LEU A 105 18.63 10.13 -0.37
N THR A 106 19.59 9.36 -0.85
CA THR A 106 20.54 9.78 -1.89
C THR A 106 20.37 8.88 -3.10
N ALA A 107 20.02 9.46 -4.24
CA ALA A 107 19.85 8.74 -5.50
C ALA A 107 21.03 8.95 -6.43
N ASN A 108 21.48 7.89 -7.09
CA ASN A 108 22.59 7.88 -8.03
C ASN A 108 22.17 7.20 -9.33
N HIS A 109 22.61 7.77 -10.46
CA HIS A 109 22.39 7.20 -11.79
C HIS A 109 23.62 6.43 -12.28
N PHE A 110 23.41 5.26 -12.89
CA PHE A 110 24.45 4.35 -13.39
C PHE A 110 24.33 4.12 -14.91
N PRO A 111 24.77 5.06 -15.74
CA PRO A 111 24.60 4.97 -17.19
C PRO A 111 25.34 3.78 -17.85
N ASN A 112 26.38 3.27 -17.19
CA ASN A 112 27.24 2.19 -17.67
C ASN A 112 27.11 0.89 -16.86
N GLY A 113 26.02 0.73 -16.08
CA GLY A 113 25.81 -0.41 -15.21
C GLY A 113 26.38 -0.24 -13.80
N TYR A 114 25.90 -1.07 -12.88
CA TYR A 114 26.27 -0.96 -11.46
C TYR A 114 27.73 -1.31 -11.14
N ASP A 115 28.45 -1.95 -12.07
CA ASP A 115 29.90 -2.22 -11.94
C ASP A 115 30.75 -0.98 -12.23
N ALA A 116 30.17 0.06 -12.80
CA ALA A 116 30.80 1.34 -13.08
C ALA A 116 30.50 2.37 -11.98
N ALA A 117 31.30 3.44 -11.93
CA ALA A 117 31.00 4.56 -11.03
C ALA A 117 29.68 5.24 -11.45
N PRO A 118 28.90 5.74 -10.47
CA PRO A 118 27.71 6.53 -10.78
C PRO A 118 28.08 7.82 -11.52
N ASN A 119 27.10 8.38 -12.23
CA ASN A 119 27.28 9.68 -12.86
C ASN A 119 27.30 10.79 -11.79
N ALA A 120 28.47 11.36 -11.54
CA ALA A 120 28.65 12.39 -10.52
C ALA A 120 27.93 13.73 -10.82
N GLU A 121 27.44 13.92 -12.05
CA GLU A 121 26.67 15.11 -12.42
C GLU A 121 25.18 14.98 -12.09
N ILE A 122 24.72 13.74 -11.82
CA ILE A 122 23.33 13.42 -11.49
C ILE A 122 23.32 12.73 -10.13
N GLU A 123 23.43 13.52 -9.09
CA GLU A 123 23.16 13.12 -7.72
C GLU A 123 21.96 13.92 -7.23
N THR A 124 20.91 13.22 -6.77
CA THR A 124 19.78 13.87 -6.13
C THR A 124 19.62 13.35 -4.72
N SER A 125 19.27 14.24 -3.79
CA SER A 125 18.93 13.86 -2.43
C SER A 125 17.61 14.46 -2.03
N ALA A 126 16.84 13.73 -1.22
CA ALA A 126 15.57 14.18 -0.72
C ALA A 126 15.32 13.69 0.72
N LEU A 127 14.52 14.46 1.45
CA LEU A 127 14.09 14.11 2.80
C LEU A 127 12.76 13.38 2.71
N ALA A 128 12.75 12.09 2.97
CA ALA A 128 11.55 11.28 2.99
C ALA A 128 10.89 11.32 4.38
N ARG A 129 9.63 11.71 4.43
CA ARG A 129 8.81 11.78 5.65
C ARG A 129 8.18 10.42 5.93
N PHE A 130 8.11 10.05 7.21
CA PHE A 130 7.42 8.85 7.65
C PHE A 130 5.93 9.08 7.82
N PHE A 131 5.13 8.16 7.28
CA PHE A 131 3.67 8.13 7.44
C PHE A 131 3.25 6.75 7.94
N LEU A 132 2.55 6.72 9.07
CA LEU A 132 1.98 5.50 9.63
C LEU A 132 0.69 5.14 8.89
N PHE A 133 0.49 3.84 8.61
CA PHE A 133 -0.79 3.36 8.06
C PHE A 133 -1.89 3.40 9.12
N PRO A 134 -3.17 3.53 8.74
CA PRO A 134 -4.27 3.65 9.69
C PRO A 134 -4.37 2.50 10.70
N PHE A 135 -3.94 1.28 10.34
CA PHE A 135 -3.92 0.14 11.26
C PHE A 135 -2.67 0.05 12.14
N GLY A 136 -1.76 1.02 12.06
CA GLY A 136 -0.70 1.26 13.06
C GLY A 136 0.51 0.32 13.05
N THR A 137 0.49 -0.79 12.29
CA THR A 137 1.55 -1.80 12.27
C THR A 137 2.54 -1.65 11.13
N ARG A 138 2.19 -0.89 10.09
CA ARG A 138 3.00 -0.59 8.89
C ARG A 138 3.03 0.91 8.63
N GLY A 139 3.93 1.34 7.76
CA GLY A 139 4.06 2.73 7.34
C GLY A 139 5.11 2.85 6.25
N ILE A 140 5.15 4.00 5.61
CA ILE A 140 6.09 4.30 4.53
C ILE A 140 6.87 5.57 4.82
N HIS A 141 8.08 5.63 4.25
CA HIS A 141 8.78 6.89 4.02
C HIS A 141 8.51 7.32 2.59
N SER A 142 8.08 8.56 2.40
CA SER A 142 7.70 9.09 1.09
C SER A 142 8.31 10.46 0.85
N THR A 143 8.66 10.72 -0.41
CA THR A 143 9.18 12.00 -0.91
C THR A 143 9.02 12.09 -2.41
N ASP A 144 9.21 13.28 -2.97
CA ASP A 144 9.41 13.45 -4.40
C ASP A 144 10.89 13.37 -4.74
N LEU A 145 11.21 12.62 -5.79
CA LEU A 145 12.55 12.51 -6.36
C LEU A 145 12.56 12.98 -7.82
N LYS A 146 13.58 13.71 -8.18
CA LYS A 146 13.82 14.07 -9.58
C LYS A 146 14.76 13.05 -10.21
N LEU A 147 14.23 12.26 -11.13
CA LEU A 147 14.94 11.23 -11.90
C LEU A 147 15.16 11.75 -13.33
N ASP A 148 16.34 12.36 -13.57
CA ASP A 148 16.61 13.14 -14.80
C ASP A 148 16.89 12.27 -16.03
N SER A 149 17.10 10.97 -15.88
CA SER A 149 17.46 10.06 -16.97
C SER A 149 16.86 8.68 -16.78
N SER A 150 16.55 8.04 -17.86
CA SER A 150 16.21 6.61 -17.84
C SER A 150 17.47 5.74 -17.62
N GLY A 151 17.27 4.50 -17.21
CA GLY A 151 18.35 3.55 -16.99
C GLY A 151 18.43 3.07 -15.54
N LEU A 152 19.62 2.70 -15.10
CA LEU A 152 19.83 2.10 -13.79
C LEU A 152 20.09 3.16 -12.73
N TRP A 153 19.39 3.05 -11.62
CA TRP A 153 19.49 3.96 -10.47
C TRP A 153 19.67 3.16 -9.18
N SER A 154 20.30 3.79 -8.19
CA SER A 154 20.21 3.35 -6.80
C SER A 154 19.75 4.46 -5.90
N ILE A 155 19.06 4.09 -4.81
CA ILE A 155 18.78 4.99 -3.70
C ILE A 155 19.36 4.36 -2.44
N SER A 156 20.11 5.15 -1.70
CA SER A 156 20.70 4.78 -0.43
C SER A 156 20.18 5.63 0.72
N ALA A 157 20.08 5.00 1.90
CA ALA A 157 19.77 5.67 3.15
C ALA A 157 20.68 5.19 4.29
N GLY A 158 21.05 6.09 5.19
CA GLY A 158 21.68 5.78 6.46
C GLY A 158 20.65 5.88 7.59
N ILE A 159 20.46 4.78 8.32
CA ILE A 159 19.50 4.69 9.42
C ILE A 159 20.25 4.71 10.75
N PRO A 160 20.11 5.79 11.58
CA PRO A 160 20.76 5.87 12.87
C PRO A 160 20.30 4.73 13.80
N ARG A 161 21.22 4.21 14.61
CA ARG A 161 20.93 3.17 15.60
C ARG A 161 21.09 3.71 17.03
N PRO A 162 20.44 3.09 18.03
CA PRO A 162 20.52 3.52 19.43
C PRO A 162 21.94 3.46 20.02
N ASP A 163 22.82 2.61 19.49
CA ASP A 163 24.23 2.49 19.90
C ASP A 163 25.16 3.55 19.28
N GLY A 164 24.60 4.46 18.44
CA GLY A 164 25.35 5.50 17.76
C GLY A 164 25.94 5.08 16.42
N SER A 165 25.79 3.82 16.01
CA SER A 165 26.14 3.35 14.65
C SER A 165 25.09 3.79 13.62
N THR A 166 25.39 3.55 12.35
CA THR A 166 24.46 3.79 11.23
C THR A 166 24.36 2.51 10.41
N ALA A 167 23.15 1.99 10.27
CA ALA A 167 22.86 0.94 9.31
C ALA A 167 22.63 1.54 7.92
N HIS A 168 23.13 0.87 6.89
CA HIS A 168 22.99 1.34 5.51
C HIS A 168 22.12 0.39 4.71
N VAL A 169 21.28 0.96 3.87
CA VAL A 169 20.49 0.23 2.87
C VAL A 169 20.62 0.93 1.53
N GLU A 170 20.73 0.13 0.47
CA GLU A 170 20.68 0.60 -0.91
C GLU A 170 19.64 -0.24 -1.66
N VAL A 171 18.80 0.39 -2.45
CA VAL A 171 17.93 -0.27 -3.41
C VAL A 171 18.34 0.13 -4.82
N ARG A 172 18.48 -0.85 -5.71
CA ARG A 172 18.81 -0.70 -7.13
C ARG A 172 17.60 -1.02 -7.97
N PHE A 173 17.26 -0.15 -8.89
CA PHE A 173 16.06 -0.28 -9.73
C PHE A 173 16.24 0.39 -11.08
N PRO A 174 15.49 -0.03 -12.12
CA PRO A 174 15.44 0.66 -13.38
C PRO A 174 14.47 1.85 -13.31
N VAL A 175 14.77 2.90 -14.06
CA VAL A 175 13.87 4.02 -14.38
C VAL A 175 13.59 3.97 -15.87
N ALA A 176 12.33 3.89 -16.24
CA ALA A 176 11.90 3.88 -17.64
C ALA A 176 11.97 5.30 -18.23
N GLU A 177 12.03 5.43 -19.54
CA GLU A 177 11.87 6.73 -20.21
C GLU A 177 10.51 7.35 -19.90
N LYS A 178 9.47 6.50 -19.84
CA LYS A 178 8.12 6.84 -19.34
C LYS A 178 7.65 5.72 -18.43
N ALA A 179 7.01 6.07 -17.33
CA ALA A 179 6.32 5.10 -16.51
C ALA A 179 5.22 4.37 -17.29
N HIS A 180 4.86 3.17 -16.86
CA HIS A 180 3.83 2.38 -17.55
C HIS A 180 2.43 2.98 -17.37
N SER A 181 2.12 3.44 -16.17
CA SER A 181 0.84 4.09 -15.86
C SER A 181 0.80 5.56 -16.33
N VAL A 182 -0.39 6.12 -16.40
CA VAL A 182 -0.59 7.55 -16.68
C VAL A 182 0.24 8.38 -15.71
N THR A 183 0.99 9.36 -16.22
CA THR A 183 1.91 10.16 -15.40
C THR A 183 1.45 11.60 -15.25
N VAL A 184 2.03 12.30 -14.27
CA VAL A 184 1.83 13.74 -14.07
C VAL A 184 2.12 14.51 -15.36
N GLY A 185 1.24 15.44 -15.69
CA GLY A 185 1.30 16.24 -16.92
C GLY A 185 0.62 15.59 -18.14
N GLN A 186 0.11 14.37 -18.02
CA GLN A 186 -0.67 13.72 -19.07
C GLN A 186 -2.18 13.95 -18.87
N PRO A 187 -2.99 13.94 -19.96
CA PRO A 187 -4.43 13.95 -19.82
C PRO A 187 -4.92 12.65 -19.17
N ALA A 188 -5.88 12.77 -18.25
CA ALA A 188 -6.55 11.64 -17.65
C ALA A 188 -7.42 10.93 -18.69
N PRO A 189 -7.38 9.59 -18.81
CA PRO A 189 -8.28 8.84 -19.66
C PRO A 189 -9.74 9.04 -19.25
N PRO A 190 -10.66 9.39 -20.21
CA PRO A 190 -12.07 9.58 -19.92
C PRO A 190 -12.82 8.24 -19.79
N SER A 191 -12.49 7.50 -18.75
CA SER A 191 -12.99 6.16 -18.53
C SER A 191 -14.45 6.14 -18.07
N GLU A 192 -15.23 5.25 -18.63
CA GLU A 192 -16.65 5.01 -18.27
C GLU A 192 -16.74 4.12 -17.02
N SER A 193 -16.31 4.66 -15.88
CA SER A 193 -16.44 3.95 -14.61
C SER A 193 -17.91 3.85 -14.19
N ARG A 194 -18.21 2.80 -13.43
CA ARG A 194 -19.59 2.48 -13.03
C ARG A 194 -20.06 3.41 -11.91
N THR A 195 -21.32 3.82 -11.99
CA THR A 195 -21.97 4.75 -11.05
C THR A 195 -23.21 4.15 -10.41
N ILE A 196 -23.74 4.78 -9.37
CA ILE A 196 -25.02 4.39 -8.77
C ILE A 196 -26.14 4.53 -9.81
N SER A 197 -26.11 5.59 -10.62
CA SER A 197 -27.12 5.81 -11.67
C SER A 197 -27.12 4.72 -12.73
N SER A 198 -25.94 4.18 -13.08
CA SER A 198 -25.82 3.13 -14.10
C SER A 198 -26.17 1.73 -13.59
N THR A 199 -26.05 1.46 -12.28
CA THR A 199 -26.23 0.12 -11.71
C THR A 199 -27.43 -0.02 -10.78
N GLY A 200 -27.88 1.08 -10.16
CA GLY A 200 -28.98 1.08 -9.18
C GLY A 200 -28.63 0.46 -7.81
N ASP A 201 -27.43 -0.10 -7.63
CA ASP A 201 -27.03 -0.77 -6.38
C ASP A 201 -25.53 -0.61 -6.11
N ILE A 202 -25.21 0.16 -5.06
CA ILE A 202 -23.82 0.41 -4.63
C ILE A 202 -23.05 -0.88 -4.29
N ALA A 203 -23.72 -1.96 -3.88
CA ALA A 203 -23.08 -3.24 -3.60
C ALA A 203 -22.49 -3.91 -4.85
N THR A 204 -22.83 -3.43 -6.04
CA THR A 204 -22.25 -3.89 -7.31
C THR A 204 -21.04 -3.08 -7.72
N LEU A 205 -20.76 -1.96 -7.04
CA LEU A 205 -19.70 -1.01 -7.40
C LEU A 205 -18.42 -1.22 -6.59
N THR A 206 -18.49 -1.86 -5.44
CA THR A 206 -17.33 -2.06 -4.57
C THR A 206 -17.36 -3.40 -3.85
N THR A 207 -16.19 -4.00 -3.68
CA THR A 207 -15.96 -5.16 -2.81
C THR A 207 -15.95 -4.78 -1.33
N GLY A 208 -15.81 -3.49 -1.01
CA GLY A 208 -15.70 -2.98 0.35
C GLY A 208 -16.99 -3.04 1.16
N SER A 209 -16.83 -3.02 2.48
CA SER A 209 -17.93 -2.84 3.44
C SER A 209 -18.27 -1.35 3.66
N HIS A 210 -17.28 -0.46 3.55
CA HIS A 210 -17.49 0.98 3.52
C HIS A 210 -18.06 1.37 2.15
N ARG A 211 -19.26 1.93 2.12
CA ARG A 211 -20.01 2.24 0.90
C ARG A 211 -20.54 3.65 0.96
N ASP A 212 -19.68 4.58 0.63
CA ASP A 212 -20.05 5.99 0.53
C ASP A 212 -20.63 6.27 -0.86
N PRO A 213 -21.92 6.69 -0.98
CA PRO A 213 -22.54 6.97 -2.26
C PRO A 213 -21.87 8.11 -3.03
N ASP A 214 -21.24 9.03 -2.34
CA ASP A 214 -20.67 10.25 -2.94
C ASP A 214 -19.40 9.96 -3.76
N LEU A 215 -18.78 8.78 -3.56
CA LEU A 215 -17.68 8.30 -4.40
C LEU A 215 -18.12 7.66 -5.73
N TYR A 216 -19.44 7.58 -6.02
CA TYR A 216 -19.99 6.88 -7.19
C TYR A 216 -21.08 7.69 -7.90
N GLN A 217 -21.09 9.03 -7.74
CA GLN A 217 -22.06 9.90 -8.37
C GLN A 217 -21.80 10.09 -9.87
N HIS A 218 -20.52 10.11 -10.26
CA HIS A 218 -20.07 10.33 -11.63
C HIS A 218 -19.10 9.23 -12.06
N SER A 219 -19.10 8.90 -13.35
CA SER A 219 -17.97 8.21 -13.96
C SER A 219 -16.75 9.14 -14.05
N ILE A 220 -15.56 8.59 -14.30
CA ILE A 220 -14.38 9.42 -14.56
C ILE A 220 -14.65 10.34 -15.77
N ALA A 221 -15.25 9.79 -16.85
CA ALA A 221 -15.58 10.56 -18.04
C ALA A 221 -16.53 11.73 -17.72
N GLU A 222 -17.63 11.46 -16.98
CA GLU A 222 -18.58 12.50 -16.57
C GLU A 222 -17.93 13.54 -15.65
N ALA A 223 -17.07 13.14 -14.72
CA ALA A 223 -16.38 14.05 -13.82
C ALA A 223 -15.41 14.97 -14.55
N LEU A 224 -14.69 14.47 -15.56
CA LEU A 224 -13.79 15.27 -16.40
C LEU A 224 -14.51 16.34 -17.24
N GLU A 225 -15.81 16.15 -17.57
CA GLU A 225 -16.62 17.15 -18.28
C GLU A 225 -17.12 18.29 -17.38
N ARG A 226 -16.89 18.22 -16.05
CA ARG A 226 -17.44 19.17 -15.07
C ARG A 226 -16.54 20.38 -14.82
N ASP A 227 -15.38 20.49 -15.48
CA ASP A 227 -14.39 21.56 -15.27
C ASP A 227 -14.05 21.77 -13.78
N ARG A 228 -13.92 20.65 -13.04
CA ARG A 228 -13.57 20.63 -11.61
C ARG A 228 -12.39 19.69 -11.39
N PRO A 229 -11.53 19.95 -10.39
CA PRO A 229 -10.54 18.97 -9.99
C PRO A 229 -11.20 17.65 -9.58
N LEU A 230 -10.49 16.54 -9.76
CA LEU A 230 -11.00 15.20 -9.52
C LEU A 230 -9.98 14.37 -8.77
N LEU A 231 -10.38 13.72 -7.67
CA LEU A 231 -9.61 12.66 -7.02
C LEU A 231 -10.19 11.30 -7.40
N ILE A 232 -9.32 10.40 -7.87
CA ILE A 232 -9.70 9.05 -8.29
C ILE A 232 -8.92 8.04 -7.44
N VAL A 233 -9.63 7.06 -6.86
CA VAL A 233 -9.03 5.91 -6.18
C VAL A 233 -9.35 4.64 -6.94
N PHE A 234 -8.32 3.90 -7.35
CA PHE A 234 -8.44 2.55 -7.90
C PHE A 234 -8.01 1.56 -6.83
N SER A 235 -8.96 0.81 -6.28
CA SER A 235 -8.65 -0.17 -5.24
C SER A 235 -9.74 -1.23 -5.10
N SER A 236 -9.40 -2.37 -4.49
CA SER A 236 -10.37 -3.42 -4.17
C SER A 236 -10.32 -3.75 -2.68
N PRO A 237 -11.14 -3.09 -1.84
CA PRO A 237 -11.02 -3.15 -0.38
C PRO A 237 -11.07 -4.55 0.22
N ALA A 238 -11.84 -5.48 -0.35
CA ALA A 238 -11.97 -6.84 0.19
C ALA A 238 -10.87 -7.80 -0.25
N PHE A 239 -10.11 -7.48 -1.33
CA PHE A 239 -9.17 -8.41 -1.96
C PHE A 239 -7.77 -7.83 -2.13
N CYS A 240 -7.39 -6.94 -1.24
CA CYS A 240 -6.10 -6.27 -1.23
C CYS A 240 -5.04 -7.11 -0.51
N THR A 241 -3.89 -7.31 -1.14
CA THR A 241 -2.79 -8.12 -0.58
C THR A 241 -2.04 -7.40 0.53
N ASN A 242 -1.96 -6.07 0.48
CA ASN A 242 -1.22 -5.24 1.45
C ASN A 242 -2.10 -4.56 2.51
N ALA A 243 -3.43 -4.80 2.49
CA ALA A 243 -4.42 -4.29 3.43
C ALA A 243 -4.60 -2.76 3.46
N VAL A 244 -4.10 -2.01 2.48
CA VAL A 244 -4.24 -0.54 2.42
C VAL A 244 -5.45 -0.07 1.63
N CYS A 245 -6.02 -0.91 0.75
CA CYS A 245 -7.10 -0.53 -0.17
C CYS A 245 -8.38 -0.09 0.54
N GLY A 246 -8.81 -0.79 1.60
CA GLY A 246 -9.95 -0.38 2.42
C GLY A 246 -9.72 0.99 3.07
N PRO A 247 -8.64 1.15 3.84
CA PRO A 247 -8.25 2.44 4.41
C PRO A 247 -8.11 3.57 3.40
N GLN A 248 -7.68 3.28 2.16
CA GLN A 248 -7.57 4.32 1.13
C GLN A 248 -8.94 4.84 0.68
N VAL A 249 -9.93 3.96 0.53
CA VAL A 249 -11.31 4.36 0.21
C VAL A 249 -11.94 5.13 1.37
N GLU A 250 -11.67 4.74 2.62
CA GLU A 250 -12.13 5.49 3.80
C GLU A 250 -11.52 6.91 3.83
N ILE A 251 -10.22 7.04 3.51
CA ILE A 251 -9.56 8.35 3.38
C ILE A 251 -10.22 9.18 2.27
N ALA A 252 -10.54 8.58 1.11
CA ALA A 252 -11.20 9.29 0.03
C ALA A 252 -12.60 9.80 0.44
N SER A 253 -13.37 9.00 1.19
CA SER A 253 -14.66 9.41 1.76
C SER A 253 -14.50 10.57 2.76
N GLU A 254 -13.52 10.49 3.67
CA GLU A 254 -13.24 11.58 4.61
C GLU A 254 -12.78 12.88 3.91
N LEU A 255 -12.06 12.77 2.80
CA LEU A 255 -11.65 13.93 2.00
C LEU A 255 -12.82 14.47 1.16
N GLN A 256 -13.72 13.61 0.71
CA GLN A 256 -14.95 14.03 0.04
C GLN A 256 -15.83 14.89 0.97
N ASP A 257 -15.97 14.52 2.24
CA ASP A 257 -16.66 15.32 3.26
C ASP A 257 -16.03 16.73 3.44
N LEU A 258 -14.72 16.85 3.21
CA LEU A 258 -13.98 18.11 3.40
C LEU A 258 -13.93 18.98 2.14
N TYR A 259 -13.82 18.38 0.96
CA TYR A 259 -13.51 19.05 -0.31
C TYR A 259 -14.60 18.89 -1.37
N GLY A 260 -15.66 18.12 -1.14
CA GLY A 260 -16.68 17.76 -2.14
C GLY A 260 -17.39 18.95 -2.79
N ASP A 261 -17.41 20.12 -2.14
CA ASP A 261 -17.92 21.36 -2.76
C ASP A 261 -17.00 21.89 -3.87
N ALA A 262 -15.70 21.59 -3.83
CA ALA A 262 -14.69 22.09 -4.76
C ALA A 262 -14.12 21.00 -5.69
N ILE A 263 -14.09 19.75 -5.26
CA ILE A 263 -13.41 18.63 -5.92
C ILE A 263 -14.41 17.48 -6.10
N ASP A 264 -14.39 16.82 -7.24
CA ASP A 264 -15.14 15.59 -7.46
C ASP A 264 -14.32 14.37 -6.98
N PHE A 265 -15.00 13.32 -6.50
CA PHE A 265 -14.36 12.10 -6.00
C PHE A 265 -14.95 10.88 -6.69
N VAL A 266 -14.07 9.98 -7.15
CA VAL A 266 -14.48 8.74 -7.81
C VAL A 266 -13.66 7.57 -7.26
N HIS A 267 -14.35 6.53 -6.81
CA HIS A 267 -13.73 5.24 -6.50
C HIS A 267 -14.08 4.22 -7.59
N VAL A 268 -13.05 3.53 -8.10
CA VAL A 268 -13.17 2.44 -9.07
C VAL A 268 -12.66 1.16 -8.42
N ASP A 269 -13.55 0.20 -8.16
CA ASP A 269 -13.12 -1.14 -7.74
C ASP A 269 -12.39 -1.84 -8.90
N LEU A 270 -11.33 -2.56 -8.58
CA LEU A 270 -10.53 -3.29 -9.58
C LEU A 270 -11.33 -4.38 -10.31
N TYR A 271 -12.47 -4.78 -9.74
CA TYR A 271 -13.33 -5.83 -10.29
C TYR A 271 -14.66 -5.27 -10.79
N GLU A 272 -15.07 -5.72 -11.99
CA GLU A 272 -16.38 -5.37 -12.57
C GLU A 272 -17.57 -5.98 -11.84
N ASN A 273 -17.35 -7.07 -11.12
CA ASN A 273 -18.40 -7.90 -10.54
C ASN A 273 -18.26 -8.14 -9.03
N PRO A 274 -18.10 -7.11 -8.20
CA PRO A 274 -17.85 -7.23 -6.76
C PRO A 274 -18.82 -8.19 -6.06
N ARG A 275 -20.11 -8.08 -6.36
CA ARG A 275 -21.16 -8.87 -5.71
C ARG A 275 -21.12 -10.36 -6.04
N GLU A 276 -20.58 -10.74 -7.21
CA GLU A 276 -20.53 -12.12 -7.67
C GLU A 276 -19.34 -12.89 -7.09
N ILE A 277 -18.30 -12.21 -6.65
CA ILE A 277 -17.05 -12.81 -6.18
C ILE A 277 -17.29 -13.61 -4.90
N GLN A 278 -17.98 -13.04 -3.89
CA GLN A 278 -18.35 -13.72 -2.64
C GLN A 278 -17.19 -14.51 -1.99
N GLY A 279 -15.99 -13.97 -2.02
CA GLY A 279 -14.77 -14.61 -1.50
C GLY A 279 -14.09 -15.59 -2.45
N ASP A 280 -14.68 -15.88 -3.59
CA ASP A 280 -14.13 -16.76 -4.62
C ASP A 280 -13.54 -15.95 -5.78
N LEU A 281 -12.25 -15.62 -5.68
CA LEU A 281 -11.53 -14.83 -6.67
C LEU A 281 -11.48 -15.48 -8.06
N SER A 282 -11.79 -16.78 -8.20
CA SER A 282 -11.89 -17.41 -9.52
C SER A 282 -13.03 -16.85 -10.37
N LYS A 283 -13.99 -16.18 -9.74
CA LYS A 283 -15.10 -15.48 -10.40
C LYS A 283 -14.82 -14.00 -10.69
N ALA A 284 -13.73 -13.48 -10.15
CA ALA A 284 -13.40 -12.07 -10.29
C ALA A 284 -13.07 -11.73 -11.74
N ARG A 285 -13.59 -10.60 -12.22
CA ARG A 285 -13.25 -10.03 -13.54
C ARG A 285 -12.71 -8.62 -13.33
N LEU A 286 -11.48 -8.40 -13.80
CA LEU A 286 -10.85 -7.09 -13.74
C LEU A 286 -11.60 -6.09 -14.62
N THR A 287 -11.67 -4.85 -14.17
CA THR A 287 -12.20 -3.76 -14.99
C THR A 287 -11.19 -3.40 -16.10
N PRO A 288 -11.64 -3.17 -17.35
CA PRO A 288 -10.75 -2.74 -18.43
C PRO A 288 -10.13 -1.36 -18.19
N ILE A 289 -10.66 -0.57 -17.28
CA ILE A 289 -10.14 0.75 -16.92
C ILE A 289 -8.70 0.66 -16.42
N LEU A 290 -8.29 -0.45 -15.82
CA LEU A 290 -6.90 -0.66 -15.39
C LEU A 290 -5.93 -0.62 -16.57
N ASP A 291 -6.30 -1.22 -17.70
CA ASP A 291 -5.49 -1.18 -18.93
C ASP A 291 -5.47 0.24 -19.54
N GLU A 292 -6.61 0.98 -19.48
CA GLU A 292 -6.69 2.36 -19.96
C GLU A 292 -5.73 3.30 -19.21
N TRP A 293 -5.55 3.05 -17.90
CA TRP A 293 -4.65 3.82 -17.03
C TRP A 293 -3.26 3.21 -16.90
N GLY A 294 -3.01 2.03 -17.46
CA GLY A 294 -1.75 1.29 -17.36
C GLY A 294 -1.42 0.85 -15.93
N LEU A 295 -2.42 0.46 -15.14
CA LEU A 295 -2.24 0.12 -13.73
C LEU A 295 -1.80 -1.33 -13.58
N SER A 296 -0.61 -1.56 -13.02
CA SER A 296 -0.01 -2.89 -12.82
C SER A 296 -0.06 -3.38 -11.36
N SER A 297 -0.48 -2.53 -10.41
CA SER A 297 -0.60 -2.85 -8.98
C SER A 297 -2.00 -2.57 -8.44
N GLN A 298 -2.26 -2.99 -7.18
CA GLN A 298 -3.63 -3.04 -6.64
C GLN A 298 -4.15 -1.74 -6.04
N GLU A 299 -3.32 -0.72 -5.92
CA GLU A 299 -3.68 0.51 -5.23
C GLU A 299 -3.09 1.72 -5.92
N TRP A 300 -3.98 2.59 -6.40
CA TRP A 300 -3.59 3.85 -7.03
C TRP A 300 -4.52 4.98 -6.63
N THR A 301 -3.94 6.14 -6.38
CA THR A 301 -4.69 7.39 -6.24
C THR A 301 -4.16 8.42 -7.21
N TYR A 302 -5.06 9.09 -7.91
CA TYR A 302 -4.75 10.17 -8.84
C TYR A 302 -5.46 11.45 -8.43
N ILE A 303 -4.82 12.57 -8.67
CA ILE A 303 -5.46 13.88 -8.62
C ILE A 303 -5.30 14.51 -10.00
N VAL A 304 -6.42 14.99 -10.54
CA VAL A 304 -6.53 15.57 -11.86
C VAL A 304 -7.00 17.02 -11.70
N GLY A 305 -6.35 17.96 -12.38
CA GLY A 305 -6.77 19.35 -12.41
C GLY A 305 -8.09 19.55 -13.17
N ALA A 306 -8.71 20.72 -12.99
CA ALA A 306 -9.94 21.10 -13.72
C ALA A 306 -9.77 21.11 -15.24
N ASP A 307 -8.54 21.17 -15.73
CA ASP A 307 -8.16 21.07 -17.14
C ASP A 307 -8.05 19.61 -17.67
N GLY A 308 -8.37 18.63 -16.82
CA GLY A 308 -8.27 17.21 -17.16
C GLY A 308 -6.84 16.64 -17.16
N ILE A 309 -5.85 17.40 -16.67
CA ILE A 309 -4.46 16.96 -16.62
C ILE A 309 -4.13 16.37 -15.25
N VAL A 310 -3.45 15.21 -15.22
CA VAL A 310 -2.99 14.59 -13.98
C VAL A 310 -1.95 15.49 -13.32
N THR A 311 -2.20 15.88 -12.08
CA THR A 311 -1.31 16.72 -11.27
C THR A 311 -0.54 15.92 -10.24
N HIS A 312 -1.15 14.86 -9.68
CA HIS A 312 -0.51 13.97 -8.72
C HIS A 312 -0.86 12.51 -9.01
N ARG A 313 0.08 11.63 -8.71
CA ARG A 313 -0.01 10.19 -8.91
C ARG A 313 0.58 9.48 -7.69
N PHE A 314 -0.19 8.63 -7.07
CA PHE A 314 0.23 7.84 -5.91
C PHE A 314 0.05 6.36 -6.26
N GLU A 315 1.16 5.67 -6.42
CA GLU A 315 1.18 4.21 -6.45
C GLU A 315 1.26 3.71 -5.01
N ASN A 316 0.52 2.65 -4.69
CA ASN A 316 0.37 2.14 -3.34
C ASN A 316 -0.26 3.18 -2.40
N PHE A 317 -0.14 3.01 -1.08
CA PHE A 317 -0.82 3.85 -0.10
C PHE A 317 -0.49 5.34 -0.24
N ALA A 318 -1.52 6.17 -0.36
CA ALA A 318 -1.46 7.63 -0.35
C ALA A 318 -1.91 8.15 1.04
N PRO A 319 -0.97 8.56 1.92
CA PRO A 319 -1.33 9.05 3.24
C PRO A 319 -2.23 10.28 3.19
N LYS A 320 -3.23 10.34 4.07
CA LYS A 320 -4.15 11.48 4.14
C LYS A 320 -3.45 12.85 4.20
N PRO A 321 -2.35 13.04 4.97
CA PRO A 321 -1.64 14.32 4.95
C PRO A 321 -1.02 14.69 3.58
N GLU A 322 -0.48 13.71 2.83
CA GLU A 322 0.02 13.97 1.46
C GLU A 322 -1.11 14.37 0.52
N LEU A 323 -2.27 13.71 0.63
CA LEU A 323 -3.44 14.04 -0.18
C LEU A 323 -3.99 15.44 0.16
N ILE A 324 -4.06 15.81 1.44
CA ILE A 324 -4.45 17.15 1.87
C ILE A 324 -3.50 18.20 1.27
N ASP A 325 -2.18 18.02 1.44
CA ASP A 325 -1.18 18.93 0.91
C ASP A 325 -1.34 19.13 -0.62
N ALA A 326 -1.68 18.06 -1.36
CA ALA A 326 -1.90 18.09 -2.81
C ALA A 326 -3.25 18.74 -3.20
N LEU A 327 -4.32 18.46 -2.47
CA LEU A 327 -5.65 19.02 -2.74
C LEU A 327 -5.71 20.53 -2.42
N ASP A 328 -5.07 20.97 -1.32
CA ASP A 328 -4.97 22.38 -0.97
C ASP A 328 -4.28 23.19 -2.08
N GLN A 329 -3.18 22.67 -2.64
CA GLN A 329 -2.47 23.31 -3.77
C GLN A 329 -3.37 23.50 -4.99
N ILE A 330 -4.25 22.52 -5.27
CA ILE A 330 -5.15 22.58 -6.43
C ILE A 330 -6.29 23.55 -6.21
N VAL A 331 -6.88 23.56 -5.02
CA VAL A 331 -7.96 24.49 -4.68
C VAL A 331 -7.48 25.93 -4.62
N GLU A 332 -6.23 26.18 -4.19
CA GLU A 332 -5.64 27.53 -4.15
C GLU A 332 -5.27 28.09 -5.54
N THR A 333 -5.02 27.20 -6.52
CA THR A 333 -4.55 27.59 -7.87
C THR A 333 -5.66 27.64 -8.92
N GLY A 334 -6.83 27.08 -8.66
CA GLY A 334 -8.00 27.05 -9.54
C GLY A 334 -8.96 28.18 -9.19
#